data_c4a55ee72eb83a32f03627fddd7b19ec
#
_entry.id   c4a55ee72eb83a32f03627fddd7b19ec
#
_cell.length_a   1.000
_cell.length_b   1.000
_cell.length_c   1.000
_cell.angle_alpha   90.00
_cell.angle_beta   90.00
_cell.angle_gamma   90.00
#
_symmetry.space_group_name_H-M   'P 1'
#
loop_
_entity.id
_entity.type
_entity.pdbx_description
1 polymer ?
#
loop_
_entity_poly.entity_id
_entity_poly.type
_entity_poly.pdbx_seq_one_letter_code
_entity_poly.pdbx_strand_id
1 'polypeptide(L)'
;SEWLFDWNLELNNQQKEVFKLTTANNPMIIQGLLCIEDKKDHIFLHLLESAKFNKGKQKVYLGVAGNLVAFACKISFEKGYEGFVAFDSKTALIKHYEQTLGATHFRGQRMFIETRAATQLVAKYFAS
;
A
#
# COMPACT_ATOMS: atom_id res chain seq x y z
N SER A 1 13.41 17.57 1.94
CA SER A 1 13.03 16.19 1.67
C SER A 1 12.26 16.07 0.36
N GLU A 2 12.52 15.02 -0.40
CA GLU A 2 11.80 14.76 -1.66
C GLU A 2 10.49 14.00 -1.46
N TRP A 3 10.15 13.67 -0.22
CA TRP A 3 8.92 12.97 0.12
C TRP A 3 7.81 13.96 0.48
N LEU A 4 6.57 13.66 0.04
CA LEU A 4 5.41 14.53 0.29
C LEU A 4 4.96 14.53 1.74
N PHE A 5 5.01 13.35 2.39
CA PHE A 5 4.53 13.20 3.76
C PHE A 5 5.68 13.29 4.75
N ASP A 6 5.36 13.68 5.99
CA ASP A 6 6.34 13.69 7.07
C ASP A 6 6.49 12.28 7.63
N TRP A 7 7.36 11.50 7.01
CA TRP A 7 7.57 10.11 7.40
C TRP A 7 8.26 9.96 8.76
N ASN A 8 8.99 10.96 9.21
CA ASN A 8 9.57 10.93 10.56
C ASN A 8 8.48 10.95 11.62
N LEU A 9 7.40 11.72 11.39
CA LEU A 9 6.27 11.74 12.29
C LEU A 9 5.62 10.36 12.37
N GLU A 10 5.46 9.69 11.23
CA GLU A 10 4.86 8.35 11.19
C GLU A 10 5.75 7.30 11.86
N LEU A 11 7.07 7.39 11.69
CA LEU A 11 8.01 6.49 12.32
C LEU A 11 7.95 6.56 13.85
N ASN A 12 7.63 7.72 14.40
CA ASN A 12 7.57 7.92 15.83
C ASN A 12 6.22 7.56 16.45
N ASN A 13 5.24 7.14 15.64
CA ASN A 13 3.94 6.72 16.13
C ASN A 13 3.98 5.23 16.45
N GLN A 14 3.84 4.88 17.74
CA GLN A 14 3.96 3.49 18.20
C GLN A 14 2.82 2.59 17.72
N GLN A 15 1.69 3.16 17.29
CA GLN A 15 0.55 2.38 16.80
C GLN A 15 0.67 2.07 15.32
N LYS A 16 1.62 2.67 14.63
CA LYS A 16 1.80 2.52 13.19
C LYS A 16 3.15 1.91 12.87
N GLU A 17 3.21 1.23 11.74
CA GLU A 17 4.45 0.65 11.22
C GLU A 17 4.74 1.25 9.85
N VAL A 18 6.01 1.57 9.61
CA VAL A 18 6.46 2.11 8.33
C VAL A 18 7.37 1.09 7.67
N PHE A 19 7.12 0.82 6.40
CA PHE A 19 7.92 -0.09 5.58
C PHE A 19 8.46 0.65 4.38
N LYS A 20 9.65 0.27 3.95
CA LYS A 20 10.24 0.79 2.72
C LYS A 20 10.34 -0.33 1.69
N LEU A 21 10.13 0.02 0.43
CA LEU A 21 10.33 -0.87 -0.69
C LEU A 21 11.64 -0.51 -1.37
N THR A 22 12.51 -1.50 -1.52
CA THR A 22 13.77 -1.34 -2.26
C THR A 22 13.88 -2.49 -3.25
N THR A 23 14.81 -2.36 -4.20
CA THR A 23 15.12 -3.48 -5.10
C THR A 23 16.33 -4.23 -4.56
N ALA A 24 16.43 -5.52 -4.92
CA ALA A 24 17.56 -6.34 -4.49
C ALA A 24 18.91 -5.79 -5.00
N ASN A 25 18.90 -5.18 -6.19
CA ASN A 25 20.12 -4.65 -6.80
C ASN A 25 20.55 -3.33 -6.19
N ASN A 26 19.62 -2.57 -5.60
CA ASN A 26 19.91 -1.24 -5.06
C ASN A 26 19.18 -1.04 -3.72
N PRO A 27 19.63 -1.75 -2.66
CA PRO A 27 18.91 -1.67 -1.38
C PRO A 27 18.99 -0.31 -0.70
N MET A 28 19.90 0.55 -1.15
CA MET A 28 20.05 1.90 -0.59
C MET A 28 19.09 2.91 -1.21
N ILE A 29 18.42 2.56 -2.29
CA ILE A 29 17.49 3.46 -2.98
C ILE A 29 16.08 3.07 -2.62
N ILE A 30 15.35 3.97 -1.94
CA ILE A 30 13.97 3.72 -1.53
C ILE A 30 13.05 3.99 -2.72
N GLN A 31 12.31 2.96 -3.13
CA GLN A 31 11.35 3.04 -4.23
C GLN A 31 9.98 3.52 -3.76
N GLY A 32 9.62 3.22 -2.53
CA GLY A 32 8.35 3.64 -1.97
C GLY A 32 8.31 3.44 -0.47
N LEU A 33 7.34 4.08 0.15
CA LEU A 33 7.11 4.03 1.59
C LEU A 33 5.65 3.71 1.88
N LEU A 34 5.41 2.94 2.92
CA LEU A 34 4.09 2.48 3.34
C LEU A 34 3.95 2.63 4.85
N CYS A 35 2.85 3.22 5.29
CA CYS A 35 2.51 3.32 6.71
C CYS A 35 1.20 2.59 6.95
N ILE A 36 1.21 1.62 7.84
CA ILE A 36 0.04 0.80 8.17
C ILE A 36 -0.20 0.78 9.67
N GLU A 37 -1.42 0.39 10.03
CA GLU A 37 -1.81 0.16 11.42
C GLU A 37 -2.58 -1.14 11.51
N ASP A 38 -2.25 -1.94 12.53
CA ASP A 38 -2.96 -3.19 12.83
C ASP A 38 -4.22 -2.83 13.63
N LYS A 39 -5.40 -3.03 13.03
CA LYS A 39 -6.68 -2.76 13.66
C LYS A 39 -7.29 -4.00 14.33
N LYS A 40 -6.53 -5.10 14.42
CA LYS A 40 -6.90 -6.34 15.11
C LYS A 40 -7.88 -7.23 14.33
N ASP A 41 -8.47 -6.73 13.28
CA ASP A 41 -9.32 -7.51 12.37
C ASP A 41 -9.05 -7.19 10.92
N HIS A 42 -8.22 -6.18 10.66
CA HIS A 42 -7.75 -5.80 9.32
C HIS A 42 -6.55 -4.88 9.47
N ILE A 43 -5.88 -4.62 8.35
CA ILE A 43 -4.79 -3.64 8.27
C ILE A 43 -5.36 -2.35 7.70
N PHE A 44 -5.10 -1.23 8.34
CA PHE A 44 -5.45 0.07 7.80
C PHE A 44 -4.23 0.71 7.18
N LEU A 45 -4.32 1.05 5.90
CA LEU A 45 -3.25 1.70 5.16
C LEU A 45 -3.42 3.21 5.32
N HIS A 46 -2.53 3.83 6.09
CA HIS A 46 -2.59 5.26 6.38
C HIS A 46 -1.99 6.10 5.27
N LEU A 47 -0.78 5.75 4.83
CA LEU A 47 -0.05 6.50 3.83
C LEU A 47 0.69 5.56 2.91
N LEU A 48 0.75 5.95 1.64
CA LEU A 48 1.52 5.26 0.64
C LEU A 48 2.14 6.31 -0.27
N GLU A 49 3.43 6.20 -0.49
CA GLU A 49 4.11 7.15 -1.35
C GLU A 49 5.16 6.44 -2.21
N SER A 50 5.07 6.62 -3.53
CA SER A 50 6.12 6.18 -4.44
C SER A 50 7.19 7.25 -4.52
N ALA A 51 8.44 6.83 -4.72
CA ALA A 51 9.54 7.76 -4.90
C ALA A 51 9.25 8.70 -6.06
N LYS A 52 9.77 9.92 -5.98
CA LYS A 52 9.50 10.96 -6.97
C LYS A 52 9.88 10.53 -8.38
N PHE A 53 10.99 9.80 -8.54
CA PHE A 53 11.44 9.35 -9.85
C PHE A 53 10.55 8.24 -10.44
N ASN A 54 9.64 7.65 -9.65
CA ASN A 54 8.67 6.67 -10.11
C ASN A 54 7.36 7.29 -10.58
N LYS A 55 7.26 8.61 -10.53
CA LYS A 55 6.06 9.35 -10.94
C LYS A 55 6.29 9.97 -12.31
N GLY A 56 5.19 10.31 -12.99
CA GLY A 56 5.26 10.96 -14.30
C GLY A 56 5.21 9.99 -15.45
N LYS A 57 5.52 10.48 -16.65
CA LYS A 57 5.33 9.74 -17.89
C LYS A 57 6.32 8.59 -18.08
N GLN A 58 7.53 8.74 -17.54
CA GLN A 58 8.59 7.73 -17.69
C GLN A 58 8.89 7.15 -16.32
N LYS A 59 8.00 6.34 -15.83
CA LYS A 59 8.17 5.68 -14.53
C LYS A 59 9.29 4.65 -14.63
N VAL A 60 10.23 4.71 -13.69
CA VAL A 60 11.35 3.79 -13.66
C VAL A 60 10.88 2.38 -13.25
N TYR A 61 10.02 2.31 -12.24
CA TYR A 61 9.47 1.04 -11.76
C TYR A 61 7.95 1.13 -11.68
N LEU A 62 7.30 0.51 -12.66
CA LEU A 62 5.84 0.43 -12.67
C LEU A 62 5.37 -0.50 -11.57
N GLY A 63 4.23 -0.18 -10.98
CA GLY A 63 3.61 -1.05 -10.00
C GLY A 63 4.13 -0.90 -8.58
N VAL A 64 4.93 0.14 -8.28
CA VAL A 64 5.41 0.35 -6.91
C VAL A 64 4.23 0.48 -5.93
N ALA A 65 3.23 1.29 -6.28
CA ALA A 65 2.05 1.44 -5.42
C ALA A 65 1.31 0.11 -5.23
N GLY A 66 1.11 -0.63 -6.33
CA GLY A 66 0.47 -1.95 -6.26
C GLY A 66 1.25 -2.93 -5.39
N ASN A 67 2.57 -2.91 -5.50
CA ASN A 67 3.43 -3.76 -4.68
C ASN A 67 3.28 -3.44 -3.19
N LEU A 68 3.26 -2.15 -2.84
CA LEU A 68 3.10 -1.74 -1.43
C LEU A 68 1.74 -2.15 -0.87
N VAL A 69 0.67 -2.00 -1.68
CA VAL A 69 -0.66 -2.44 -1.26
C VAL A 69 -0.71 -3.96 -1.10
N ALA A 70 -0.10 -4.69 -2.03
CA ALA A 70 -0.02 -6.16 -1.94
C ALA A 70 0.73 -6.58 -0.68
N PHE A 71 1.77 -5.84 -0.29
CA PHE A 71 2.51 -6.12 0.94
C PHE A 71 1.61 -5.95 2.17
N ALA A 72 0.79 -4.90 2.20
CA ALA A 72 -0.18 -4.71 3.29
C ALA A 72 -1.15 -5.89 3.36
N CYS A 73 -1.62 -6.38 2.20
CA CYS A 73 -2.48 -7.57 2.15
C CYS A 73 -1.76 -8.80 2.69
N LYS A 74 -0.49 -8.97 2.33
CA LYS A 74 0.32 -10.10 2.80
C LYS A 74 0.43 -10.08 4.32
N ILE A 75 0.70 -8.91 4.91
CA ILE A 75 0.75 -8.75 6.35
C ILE A 75 -0.60 -9.12 6.98
N SER A 76 -1.70 -8.67 6.36
CA SER A 76 -3.05 -8.99 6.84
C SER A 76 -3.27 -10.50 6.87
N PHE A 77 -2.88 -11.22 5.81
CA PHE A 77 -2.96 -12.69 5.79
C PHE A 77 -2.11 -13.32 6.91
N GLU A 78 -0.89 -12.84 7.09
CA GLU A 78 0.01 -13.38 8.12
C GLU A 78 -0.51 -13.20 9.53
N LYS A 79 -1.28 -12.14 9.75
CA LYS A 79 -1.88 -11.87 11.06
C LYS A 79 -3.23 -12.57 11.25
N GLY A 80 -3.71 -13.27 10.26
CA GLY A 80 -4.98 -13.98 10.33
C GLY A 80 -6.20 -13.13 10.01
N TYR A 81 -6.02 -12.03 9.31
CA TYR A 81 -7.13 -11.12 8.95
C TYR A 81 -7.65 -11.34 7.55
N GLU A 82 -7.34 -12.49 6.95
CA GLU A 82 -7.85 -12.92 5.64
C GLU A 82 -7.54 -11.94 4.50
N GLY A 83 -6.48 -11.18 4.65
CA GLY A 83 -6.05 -10.24 3.62
C GLY A 83 -6.77 -8.90 3.61
N PHE A 84 -7.72 -8.68 4.52
CA PHE A 84 -8.49 -7.44 4.56
C PHE A 84 -7.58 -6.23 4.83
N VAL A 85 -7.70 -5.23 3.96
CA VAL A 85 -7.02 -3.94 4.07
C VAL A 85 -8.04 -2.84 3.81
N ALA A 86 -8.04 -1.81 4.64
CA ALA A 86 -8.89 -0.64 4.45
C ALA A 86 -8.03 0.58 4.20
N PHE A 87 -8.55 1.54 3.46
CA PHE A 87 -7.88 2.81 3.23
C PHE A 87 -8.88 3.87 2.80
N ASP A 88 -8.47 5.13 2.86
CA ASP A 88 -9.28 6.23 2.36
C ASP A 88 -8.68 6.74 1.06
N SER A 89 -9.53 6.91 0.06
CA SER A 89 -9.15 7.37 -1.27
C SER A 89 -9.69 8.76 -1.52
N LYS A 90 -8.93 9.57 -2.28
CA LYS A 90 -9.52 10.78 -2.86
C LYS A 90 -10.68 10.35 -3.75
N THR A 91 -11.76 11.14 -3.72
CA THR A 91 -12.98 10.82 -4.47
C THR A 91 -12.70 10.57 -5.95
N ALA A 92 -11.81 11.36 -6.54
CA ALA A 92 -11.47 11.23 -7.96
C ALA A 92 -10.76 9.92 -8.30
N LEU A 93 -10.20 9.21 -7.30
CA LEU A 93 -9.42 7.99 -7.51
C LEU A 93 -10.18 6.71 -7.17
N ILE A 94 -11.42 6.81 -6.70
CA ILE A 94 -12.19 5.64 -6.29
C ILE A 94 -12.30 4.61 -7.42
N LYS A 95 -12.75 5.04 -8.60
CA LYS A 95 -12.87 4.14 -9.74
C LYS A 95 -11.53 3.55 -10.16
N HIS A 96 -10.48 4.34 -10.09
CA HIS A 96 -9.14 3.88 -10.42
C HIS A 96 -8.74 2.71 -9.53
N TYR A 97 -8.96 2.83 -8.21
CA TYR A 97 -8.60 1.75 -7.29
C TYR A 97 -9.52 0.54 -7.39
N GLU A 98 -10.80 0.76 -7.76
CA GLU A 98 -11.67 -0.37 -8.06
C GLU A 98 -11.12 -1.19 -9.22
N GLN A 99 -10.61 -0.53 -10.26
CA GLN A 99 -10.11 -1.19 -11.45
C GLN A 99 -8.72 -1.77 -11.27
N THR A 100 -7.82 -1.07 -10.59
CA THR A 100 -6.42 -1.47 -10.50
C THR A 100 -6.12 -2.39 -9.33
N LEU A 101 -6.84 -2.25 -8.23
CA LEU A 101 -6.59 -3.03 -7.01
C LEU A 101 -7.70 -4.04 -6.72
N GLY A 102 -8.83 -3.95 -7.42
CA GLY A 102 -9.99 -4.74 -7.08
C GLY A 102 -10.63 -4.30 -5.77
N ALA A 103 -10.36 -3.05 -5.36
CA ALA A 103 -10.92 -2.52 -4.12
C ALA A 103 -12.41 -2.29 -4.25
N THR A 104 -13.11 -2.42 -3.12
CA THR A 104 -14.55 -2.17 -3.03
C THR A 104 -14.78 -0.84 -2.34
N HIS A 105 -15.59 0.01 -2.97
CA HIS A 105 -15.98 1.28 -2.38
C HIS A 105 -17.09 1.05 -1.35
N PHE A 106 -16.86 1.51 -0.12
CA PHE A 106 -17.85 1.36 0.95
C PHE A 106 -18.78 2.57 0.99
N ARG A 107 -18.26 3.72 1.42
CA ARG A 107 -18.98 5.00 1.34
C ARG A 107 -17.98 6.13 1.61
N GLY A 108 -18.37 7.35 1.23
CA GLY A 108 -17.47 8.50 1.35
C GLY A 108 -16.20 8.23 0.59
N GLN A 109 -15.07 8.26 1.28
CA GLN A 109 -13.76 7.95 0.72
C GLN A 109 -13.24 6.59 1.14
N ARG A 110 -13.98 5.84 1.97
CA ARG A 110 -13.53 4.56 2.51
C ARG A 110 -13.60 3.45 1.47
N MET A 111 -12.50 2.74 1.32
CA MET A 111 -12.39 1.59 0.44
C MET A 111 -11.84 0.38 1.20
N PHE A 112 -12.20 -0.82 0.73
CA PHE A 112 -11.71 -2.07 1.29
C PHE A 112 -11.12 -2.95 0.19
N ILE A 113 -10.07 -3.68 0.55
CA ILE A 113 -9.58 -4.79 -0.26
C ILE A 113 -9.99 -6.04 0.51
N GLU A 114 -10.86 -6.85 -0.11
CA GLU A 114 -11.36 -8.07 0.49
C GLU A 114 -10.50 -9.26 0.09
N THR A 115 -10.74 -10.40 0.70
CA THR A 115 -9.88 -11.59 0.56
C THR A 115 -9.59 -11.95 -0.88
N ARG A 116 -10.59 -11.93 -1.76
CA ARG A 116 -10.39 -12.31 -3.16
C ARG A 116 -9.41 -11.38 -3.87
N ALA A 117 -9.63 -10.07 -3.74
CA ALA A 117 -8.74 -9.09 -4.36
C ALA A 117 -7.36 -9.13 -3.72
N ALA A 118 -7.29 -9.29 -2.39
CA ALA A 118 -6.03 -9.41 -1.67
C ALA A 118 -5.24 -10.62 -2.15
N THR A 119 -5.90 -11.77 -2.36
CA THR A 119 -5.26 -12.97 -2.88
C THR A 119 -4.66 -12.71 -4.26
N GLN A 120 -5.40 -12.04 -5.13
CA GLN A 120 -4.92 -11.71 -6.47
C GLN A 120 -3.71 -10.77 -6.44
N LEU A 121 -3.75 -9.76 -5.57
CA LEU A 121 -2.64 -8.82 -5.43
C LEU A 121 -1.37 -9.51 -4.91
N VAL A 122 -1.51 -10.33 -3.88
CA VAL A 122 -0.37 -11.05 -3.33
C VAL A 122 0.21 -12.02 -4.38
N ALA A 123 -0.65 -12.71 -5.12
CA ALA A 123 -0.19 -13.59 -6.18
C ALA A 123 0.56 -12.83 -7.27
N LYS A 124 0.08 -11.65 -7.64
CA LYS A 124 0.69 -10.85 -8.69
C LYS A 124 2.09 -10.35 -8.31
N TYR A 125 2.27 -9.90 -7.07
CA TYR A 125 3.50 -9.24 -6.66
C TYR A 125 4.45 -10.13 -5.85
N PHE A 126 3.96 -11.20 -5.25
CA PHE A 126 4.75 -12.07 -4.38
C PHE A 126 4.69 -13.56 -4.77
N ALA A 127 4.17 -13.87 -5.94
CA ALA A 127 4.20 -15.25 -6.44
C ALA A 127 5.65 -15.66 -6.69
N SER A 128 5.98 -16.84 -6.22
CA SER A 128 7.32 -17.42 -6.44
C SER A 128 7.34 -18.30 -7.68
#